data_4dc64e1d5b9bccbfd914bf31d651af7c
#
_entry.id   4dc64e1d5b9bccbfd914bf31d651af7c
#
_cell.length_a   1.000
_cell.length_b   1.000
_cell.length_c   1.000
_cell.angle_alpha   90.00
_cell.angle_beta   90.00
_cell.angle_gamma   90.00
#
_symmetry.space_group_name_H-M   'P 1'
#
loop_
_entity.id
_entity.type
_entity.pdbx_description
1 polymer ?
#
loop_
_entity_poly.entity_id
_entity_poly.type
_entity_poly.pdbx_seq_one_letter_code
_entity_poly.pdbx_strand_id
1 'polypeptide(L)'
;MDRNDIIFGAKTGFDILACSFVRRASDIVEVRKLVEENGGNMTIIAKIENKEGIDNLEEIMAVADGVMVARGDMGVEIPFEEVPVLQKRMIKLAEANGKHVITATQMLESMINNPRPTRAETTDVANAIFDG
;
A
#
# COMPACT_ATOMS: atom_id res chain seq x y z
N MET A 1 -12.52 -1.58 -8.03
CA MET A 1 -12.42 -0.20 -7.52
C MET A 1 -13.64 0.57 -7.99
N ASP A 2 -14.29 1.34 -7.10
CA ASP A 2 -15.50 2.07 -7.47
C ASP A 2 -15.14 3.35 -8.23
N ARG A 3 -15.56 3.42 -9.49
CA ARG A 3 -15.30 4.55 -10.39
C ARG A 3 -15.94 5.86 -9.86
N ASN A 4 -17.10 5.76 -9.23
CA ASN A 4 -17.83 6.92 -8.70
C ASN A 4 -17.11 7.53 -7.50
N ASP A 5 -16.50 6.71 -6.64
CA ASP A 5 -15.73 7.18 -5.50
C ASP A 5 -14.48 7.93 -5.92
N ILE A 6 -13.79 7.45 -6.97
CA ILE A 6 -12.62 8.14 -7.54
C ILE A 6 -13.02 9.51 -8.10
N ILE A 7 -14.10 9.57 -8.86
CA ILE A 7 -14.63 10.83 -9.43
C ILE A 7 -15.02 11.79 -8.32
N PHE A 8 -15.69 11.29 -7.28
CA PHE A 8 -16.05 12.09 -6.11
C PHE A 8 -14.83 12.65 -5.42
N GLY A 9 -13.83 11.82 -5.14
CA GLY A 9 -12.57 12.24 -4.52
C GLY A 9 -11.82 13.31 -5.34
N ALA A 10 -11.74 13.12 -6.66
CA ALA A 10 -11.12 14.08 -7.56
C ALA A 10 -11.83 15.44 -7.52
N LYS A 11 -13.16 15.45 -7.58
CA LYS A 11 -13.97 16.69 -7.54
C LYS A 11 -13.99 17.37 -6.17
N THR A 12 -13.83 16.59 -5.10
CA THR A 12 -13.80 17.10 -3.72
C THR A 12 -12.42 17.67 -3.35
N GLY A 13 -11.37 17.33 -4.11
CA GLY A 13 -10.01 17.81 -3.89
C GLY A 13 -9.26 17.03 -2.83
N PHE A 14 -9.41 15.70 -2.79
CA PHE A 14 -8.58 14.87 -1.94
C PHE A 14 -7.13 14.85 -2.44
N ASP A 15 -6.18 14.81 -1.51
CA ASP A 15 -4.74 14.84 -1.81
C ASP A 15 -4.20 13.46 -2.18
N ILE A 16 -4.73 12.39 -1.57
CA ILE A 16 -4.22 11.03 -1.70
C ILE A 16 -5.36 10.06 -2.00
N LEU A 17 -5.11 9.15 -2.93
CA LEU A 17 -5.98 8.04 -3.26
C LEU A 17 -5.26 6.71 -3.00
N ALA A 18 -5.72 5.92 -2.03
CA ALA A 18 -5.25 4.57 -1.79
C ALA A 18 -6.10 3.55 -2.57
N CYS A 19 -5.49 2.93 -3.57
CA CYS A 19 -6.14 2.00 -4.48
C CYS A 19 -6.06 0.56 -3.96
N SER A 20 -7.20 -0.04 -3.57
CA SER A 20 -7.27 -1.44 -3.13
C SER A 20 -7.22 -2.41 -4.30
N PHE A 21 -6.71 -3.62 -4.02
CA PHE A 21 -6.67 -4.75 -4.96
C PHE A 21 -5.96 -4.46 -6.29
N VAL A 22 -4.91 -3.66 -6.25
CA VAL A 22 -4.07 -3.42 -7.43
C VAL A 22 -3.35 -4.71 -7.81
N ARG A 23 -3.42 -5.08 -9.09
CA ARG A 23 -2.83 -6.29 -9.65
C ARG A 23 -1.78 -6.01 -10.71
N ARG A 24 -1.95 -4.93 -11.47
CA ARG A 24 -1.12 -4.58 -12.65
C ARG A 24 -0.92 -3.08 -12.75
N ALA A 25 0.10 -2.67 -13.47
CA ALA A 25 0.34 -1.27 -13.79
C ALA A 25 -0.86 -0.59 -14.47
N SER A 26 -1.57 -1.33 -15.34
CA SER A 26 -2.77 -0.83 -16.03
C SER A 26 -3.86 -0.33 -15.09
N ASP A 27 -4.01 -0.94 -13.91
CA ASP A 27 -5.01 -0.53 -12.91
C ASP A 27 -4.72 0.89 -12.42
N ILE A 28 -3.46 1.20 -12.16
CA ILE A 28 -3.01 2.54 -11.72
C ILE A 28 -3.13 3.56 -12.85
N VAL A 29 -2.78 3.17 -14.07
CA VAL A 29 -2.87 4.05 -15.26
C VAL A 29 -4.34 4.44 -15.51
N GLU A 30 -5.27 3.49 -15.41
CA GLU A 30 -6.71 3.76 -15.56
C GLU A 30 -7.22 4.72 -14.47
N VAL A 31 -6.82 4.49 -13.22
CA VAL A 31 -7.17 5.35 -12.09
C VAL A 31 -6.64 6.76 -12.29
N ARG A 32 -5.37 6.92 -12.66
CA ARG A 32 -4.74 8.22 -12.89
C ARG A 32 -5.48 8.99 -13.97
N LYS A 33 -5.77 8.34 -15.10
CA LYS A 33 -6.55 8.93 -16.17
C LYS A 33 -7.92 9.43 -15.70
N LEU A 34 -8.61 8.63 -14.90
CA LEU A 34 -9.92 9.00 -14.35
C LEU A 34 -9.84 10.20 -13.39
N VAL A 35 -8.80 10.27 -12.56
CA VAL A 35 -8.53 11.40 -11.68
C VAL A 35 -8.31 12.67 -12.49
N GLU A 36 -7.42 12.63 -13.48
CA GLU A 36 -7.07 13.77 -14.33
C GLU A 36 -8.26 14.27 -15.16
N GLU A 37 -9.03 13.36 -15.78
CA GLU A 37 -10.24 13.69 -16.55
C GLU A 37 -11.32 14.39 -15.70
N ASN A 38 -11.29 14.22 -14.37
CA ASN A 38 -12.21 14.89 -13.43
C ASN A 38 -11.59 16.06 -12.68
N GLY A 39 -10.45 16.56 -13.16
CA GLY A 39 -9.80 17.78 -12.65
C GLY A 39 -9.05 17.57 -11.32
N GLY A 40 -8.82 16.32 -10.90
CA GLY A 40 -8.06 15.99 -9.71
C GLY A 40 -6.55 15.88 -9.97
N ASN A 41 -5.77 15.99 -8.90
CA ASN A 41 -4.32 15.77 -8.91
C ASN A 41 -3.92 15.03 -7.63
N MET A 42 -4.45 13.81 -7.47
CA MET A 42 -4.20 13.00 -6.26
C MET A 42 -2.91 12.19 -6.41
N THR A 43 -2.17 12.08 -5.32
CA THR A 43 -1.10 11.09 -5.14
C THR A 43 -1.72 9.69 -5.08
N ILE A 44 -1.31 8.78 -5.95
CA ILE A 44 -1.90 7.44 -6.04
C ILE A 44 -1.00 6.42 -5.33
N ILE A 45 -1.53 5.84 -4.26
CA ILE A 45 -0.90 4.77 -3.48
C ILE A 45 -1.50 3.43 -3.88
N ALA A 46 -0.69 2.53 -4.44
CA ALA A 46 -1.11 1.17 -4.77
C ALA A 46 -1.08 0.29 -3.53
N LYS A 47 -2.22 -0.27 -3.14
CA LYS A 47 -2.30 -1.26 -2.05
C LYS A 47 -2.00 -2.64 -2.63
N ILE A 48 -0.92 -3.25 -2.14
CA ILE A 48 -0.49 -4.59 -2.54
C ILE A 48 -1.05 -5.59 -1.54
N GLU A 49 -2.04 -6.35 -1.98
CA GLU A 49 -2.91 -7.18 -1.14
C GLU A 49 -2.98 -8.63 -1.60
N ASN A 50 -2.43 -8.96 -2.77
CA ASN A 50 -2.59 -10.26 -3.41
C ASN A 50 -1.32 -10.71 -4.16
N LYS A 51 -1.28 -11.98 -4.49
CA LYS A 51 -0.12 -12.60 -5.17
C LYS A 51 0.19 -11.96 -6.52
N GLU A 52 -0.83 -11.66 -7.34
CA GLU A 52 -0.65 -11.05 -8.66
C GLU A 52 0.00 -9.65 -8.55
N GLY A 53 -0.41 -8.83 -7.56
CA GLY A 53 0.19 -7.53 -7.30
C GLY A 53 1.65 -7.63 -6.83
N ILE A 54 1.99 -8.68 -6.08
CA ILE A 54 3.38 -8.96 -5.67
C ILE A 54 4.24 -9.36 -6.88
N ASP A 55 3.71 -10.20 -7.77
CA ASP A 55 4.43 -10.65 -8.96
C ASP A 55 4.69 -9.50 -9.94
N ASN A 56 3.77 -8.53 -10.02
CA ASN A 56 3.83 -7.36 -10.88
C ASN A 56 4.33 -6.09 -10.15
N LEU A 57 4.95 -6.23 -8.98
CA LEU A 57 5.31 -5.13 -8.10
C LEU A 57 6.16 -4.05 -8.79
N GLU A 58 7.12 -4.45 -9.60
CA GLU A 58 8.05 -3.52 -10.26
C GLU A 58 7.33 -2.64 -11.29
N GLU A 59 6.43 -3.22 -12.08
CA GLU A 59 5.65 -2.45 -13.06
C GLU A 59 4.61 -1.53 -12.39
N ILE A 60 4.02 -1.98 -11.28
CA ILE A 60 3.11 -1.16 -10.47
C ILE A 60 3.88 0.02 -9.85
N MET A 61 5.06 -0.25 -9.29
CA MET A 61 5.93 0.76 -8.69
C MET A 61 6.35 1.83 -9.71
N ALA A 62 6.53 1.46 -10.96
CA ALA A 62 6.93 2.42 -12.02
C ALA A 62 5.85 3.49 -12.27
N VAL A 63 4.57 3.17 -12.10
CA VAL A 63 3.44 4.05 -12.45
C VAL A 63 2.69 4.62 -11.24
N ALA A 64 2.80 4.01 -10.06
CA ALA A 64 2.24 4.53 -8.81
C ALA A 64 3.14 5.60 -8.19
N ASP A 65 2.59 6.45 -7.35
CA ASP A 65 3.35 7.45 -6.58
C ASP A 65 3.88 6.88 -5.26
N GLY A 66 3.31 5.77 -4.83
CA GLY A 66 3.74 5.00 -3.68
C GLY A 66 3.01 3.67 -3.57
N VAL A 67 3.38 2.88 -2.58
CA VAL A 67 2.74 1.58 -2.30
C VAL A 67 2.36 1.46 -0.84
N MET A 68 1.33 0.66 -0.58
CA MET A 68 0.95 0.25 0.77
C MET A 68 1.11 -1.27 0.89
N VAL A 69 1.89 -1.69 1.88
CA VAL A 69 2.03 -3.09 2.29
C VAL A 69 0.83 -3.42 3.18
N ALA A 70 -0.24 -3.95 2.61
CA ALA A 70 -1.47 -4.28 3.32
C ALA A 70 -1.37 -5.70 3.91
N ARG A 71 -0.66 -5.83 5.03
CA ARG A 71 -0.25 -7.12 5.61
C ARG A 71 -1.41 -8.05 5.95
N GLY A 72 -2.53 -7.48 6.43
CA GLY A 72 -3.71 -8.26 6.78
C GLY A 72 -4.32 -8.97 5.59
N ASP A 73 -4.59 -8.22 4.51
CA ASP A 73 -5.19 -8.77 3.29
C ASP A 73 -4.21 -9.68 2.55
N MET A 74 -2.93 -9.30 2.51
CA MET A 74 -1.86 -10.10 1.91
C MET A 74 -1.76 -11.47 2.58
N GLY A 75 -1.88 -11.57 3.91
CA GLY A 75 -1.80 -12.81 4.67
C GLY A 75 -2.96 -13.79 4.41
N VAL A 76 -3.97 -13.41 3.63
CA VAL A 76 -5.04 -14.32 3.20
C VAL A 76 -4.57 -15.23 2.05
N GLU A 77 -3.73 -14.70 1.14
CA GLU A 77 -3.25 -15.44 -0.04
C GLU A 77 -1.79 -15.91 0.10
N ILE A 78 -1.01 -15.25 0.97
CA ILE A 78 0.42 -15.48 1.13
C ILE A 78 0.69 -16.13 2.49
N PRO A 79 1.57 -17.13 2.59
CA PRO A 79 2.00 -17.68 3.86
C PRO A 79 2.52 -16.58 4.81
N PHE A 80 2.11 -16.63 6.07
CA PHE A 80 2.46 -15.58 7.05
C PHE A 80 3.95 -15.35 7.20
N GLU A 81 4.75 -16.40 7.10
CA GLU A 81 6.21 -16.35 7.18
C GLU A 81 6.87 -15.62 6.00
N GLU A 82 6.18 -15.51 4.87
CA GLU A 82 6.66 -14.78 3.70
C GLU A 82 6.37 -13.28 3.77
N VAL A 83 5.32 -12.87 4.48
CA VAL A 83 4.88 -11.47 4.56
C VAL A 83 6.00 -10.52 5.02
N PRO A 84 6.79 -10.81 6.07
CA PRO A 84 7.89 -9.94 6.48
C PRO A 84 8.99 -9.79 5.41
N VAL A 85 9.26 -10.84 4.64
CA VAL A 85 10.26 -10.82 3.56
C VAL A 85 9.76 -9.93 2.41
N LEU A 86 8.50 -10.08 2.04
CA LEU A 86 7.84 -9.27 1.01
C LEU A 86 7.77 -7.81 1.43
N GLN A 87 7.42 -7.51 2.68
CA GLN A 87 7.44 -6.16 3.24
C GLN A 87 8.80 -5.49 3.03
N LYS A 88 9.88 -6.15 3.42
CA LYS A 88 11.26 -5.63 3.25
C LYS A 88 11.62 -5.40 1.77
N ARG A 89 11.21 -6.32 0.89
CA ARG A 89 11.40 -6.17 -0.56
C ARG A 89 10.67 -4.94 -1.09
N MET A 90 9.42 -4.74 -0.68
CA MET A 90 8.58 -3.62 -1.11
C MET A 90 9.15 -2.29 -0.63
N ILE A 91 9.58 -2.20 0.62
CA ILE A 91 10.20 -1.00 1.20
C ILE A 91 11.47 -0.64 0.43
N LYS A 92 12.39 -1.59 0.24
CA LYS A 92 13.63 -1.36 -0.52
C LYS A 92 13.38 -0.95 -1.96
N LEU A 93 12.37 -1.53 -2.62
CA LEU A 93 12.03 -1.16 -3.98
C LEU A 93 11.44 0.24 -4.05
N ALA A 94 10.59 0.63 -3.09
CA ALA A 94 10.04 1.97 -2.98
C ALA A 94 11.15 3.00 -2.75
N GLU A 95 12.05 2.76 -1.81
CA GLU A 95 13.22 3.60 -1.53
C GLU A 95 14.10 3.80 -2.77
N ALA A 96 14.45 2.70 -3.46
CA ALA A 96 15.26 2.75 -4.67
C ALA A 96 14.62 3.55 -5.81
N ASN A 97 13.29 3.67 -5.83
CA ASN A 97 12.52 4.42 -6.81
C ASN A 97 12.09 5.82 -6.31
N GLY A 98 12.50 6.24 -5.11
CA GLY A 98 12.09 7.51 -4.51
C GLY A 98 10.58 7.61 -4.29
N LYS A 99 9.90 6.49 -4.01
CA LYS A 99 8.45 6.39 -3.82
C LYS A 99 8.09 6.27 -2.35
N HIS A 100 6.90 6.72 -1.99
CA HIS A 100 6.37 6.54 -0.65
C HIS A 100 6.02 5.07 -0.39
N VAL A 101 6.25 4.62 0.85
CA VAL A 101 5.79 3.31 1.32
C VAL A 101 5.02 3.46 2.63
N ILE A 102 3.91 2.75 2.74
CA ILE A 102 3.08 2.71 3.94
C ILE A 102 2.97 1.24 4.37
N THR A 103 3.51 0.91 5.54
CA THR A 103 3.28 -0.40 6.16
C THR A 103 2.01 -0.33 6.99
N ALA A 104 1.03 -1.18 6.67
CA ALA A 104 -0.30 -1.09 7.23
C ALA A 104 -0.82 -2.42 7.76
N THR A 105 -1.69 -2.30 8.78
CA THR A 105 -2.44 -3.37 9.44
C THR A 105 -1.60 -4.35 10.25
N GLN A 106 -2.24 -5.03 11.20
CA GLN A 106 -1.62 -6.00 12.11
C GLN A 106 -0.38 -5.43 12.85
N MET A 107 -0.44 -4.16 13.22
CA MET A 107 0.54 -3.50 14.08
C MET A 107 -0.14 -3.14 15.39
N LEU A 108 0.53 -3.40 16.53
CA LEU A 108 0.05 -3.01 17.86
C LEU A 108 -1.37 -3.53 18.22
N GLU A 109 -1.79 -4.67 17.68
CA GLU A 109 -3.13 -5.24 17.87
C GLU A 109 -3.49 -5.43 19.35
N SER A 110 -2.51 -5.80 20.20
CA SER A 110 -2.75 -5.95 21.64
C SER A 110 -3.19 -4.64 22.30
N MET A 111 -2.84 -3.48 21.73
CA MET A 111 -3.18 -2.16 22.26
C MET A 111 -4.65 -1.78 22.02
N ILE A 112 -5.42 -2.56 21.31
CA ILE A 112 -6.89 -2.41 21.25
C ILE A 112 -7.46 -2.57 22.67
N ASN A 113 -6.92 -3.49 23.45
CA ASN A 113 -7.39 -3.81 24.79
C ASN A 113 -6.37 -3.52 25.92
N ASN A 114 -5.12 -3.25 25.60
CA ASN A 114 -4.04 -3.05 26.56
C ASN A 114 -3.36 -1.68 26.38
N PRO A 115 -2.91 -1.03 27.44
CA PRO A 115 -2.26 0.28 27.35
C PRO A 115 -0.82 0.22 26.80
N ARG A 116 -0.25 -0.98 26.63
CA ARG A 116 1.11 -1.19 26.12
C ARG A 116 1.14 -2.34 25.11
N PRO A 117 1.98 -2.24 24.07
CA PRO A 117 2.17 -3.31 23.11
C PRO A 117 3.00 -4.44 23.73
N THR A 118 2.96 -5.59 23.06
CA THR A 118 3.93 -6.66 23.34
C THR A 118 5.32 -6.28 22.81
N ARG A 119 6.35 -6.98 23.31
CA ARG A 119 7.72 -6.77 22.81
C ARG A 119 7.85 -7.11 21.32
N ALA A 120 7.14 -8.13 20.85
CA ALA A 120 7.13 -8.52 19.43
C ALA A 120 6.54 -7.40 18.55
N GLU A 121 5.43 -6.81 18.96
CA GLU A 121 4.80 -5.68 18.25
C GLU A 121 5.70 -4.44 18.24
N THR A 122 6.38 -4.12 19.34
CA THR A 122 7.35 -3.03 19.39
C THR A 122 8.49 -3.26 18.39
N THR A 123 8.98 -4.51 18.32
CA THR A 123 10.04 -4.88 17.36
C THR A 123 9.55 -4.78 15.91
N ASP A 124 8.30 -5.18 15.63
CA ASP A 124 7.70 -5.08 14.31
C ASP A 124 7.65 -3.63 13.81
N VAL A 125 7.14 -2.71 14.64
CA VAL A 125 7.09 -1.28 14.32
C VAL A 125 8.50 -0.71 14.13
N ALA A 126 9.43 -1.04 15.02
CA ALA A 126 10.81 -0.57 14.92
C ALA A 126 11.48 -1.05 13.62
N ASN A 127 11.29 -2.32 13.24
CA ASN A 127 11.83 -2.85 11.99
C ASN A 127 11.22 -2.14 10.76
N ALA A 128 9.91 -1.89 10.74
CA ALA A 128 9.29 -1.16 9.65
C ALA A 128 9.89 0.24 9.47
N ILE A 129 10.22 0.93 10.58
CA ILE A 129 10.86 2.26 10.55
C ILE A 129 12.33 2.17 10.10
N PHE A 130 13.08 1.15 10.56
CA PHE A 130 14.49 0.99 10.18
C PHE A 130 14.68 0.52 8.74
N ASP A 131 13.68 -0.12 8.18
CA ASP A 131 13.73 -0.59 6.79
C ASP A 131 13.51 0.52 5.75
N GLY A 132 12.91 1.68 6.16
CA GLY A 132 12.71 2.85 5.30
C GLY A 132 11.38 3.56 5.47
#